data_d0ebae23c94fe2ad2436a6cbf97b9300
#
_entry.id   d0ebae23c94fe2ad2436a6cbf97b9300
#
_cell.length_a   1.000
_cell.length_b   1.000
_cell.length_c   1.000
_cell.angle_alpha   90.00
_cell.angle_beta   90.00
_cell.angle_gamma   90.00
#
_symmetry.space_group_name_H-M   'P 1'
#
loop_
_entity.id
_entity.type
_entity.pdbx_description
1 polymer ?
#
loop_
_entity_poly.entity_id
_entity_poly.type
_entity_poly.pdbx_seq_one_letter_code
_entity_poly.pdbx_strand_id
1 'polypeptide(L)' 'MQGNQAVVDYMNELLSGELAARDQYFIHSRLYSEWGYTKLFERLNHEMEEETTHAEDFIRRILMLGGTPKMARAELNI' A
#
# COMPACT_ATOMS: atom_id res chain seq x y z
N MET A 1 -13.26 6.71 -21.55
CA MET A 1 -14.37 7.23 -20.75
C MET A 1 -13.85 7.57 -19.36
N GLN A 2 -14.14 8.76 -18.90
CA GLN A 2 -13.74 9.14 -17.55
C GLN A 2 -14.70 8.53 -16.55
N GLY A 3 -14.15 8.04 -15.46
CA GLY A 3 -14.96 7.53 -14.38
C GLY A 3 -15.50 8.65 -13.49
N ASN A 4 -16.35 8.26 -12.58
CA ASN A 4 -16.90 9.19 -11.59
C ASN A 4 -15.78 9.64 -10.64
N GLN A 5 -15.69 10.95 -10.42
CA GLN A 5 -14.64 11.51 -9.53
C GLN A 5 -14.76 10.97 -8.10
N ALA A 6 -15.98 10.74 -7.63
CA ALA A 6 -16.17 10.16 -6.29
C ALA A 6 -15.57 8.76 -6.18
N VAL A 7 -15.65 7.96 -7.24
CA VAL A 7 -15.05 6.63 -7.29
C VAL A 7 -13.53 6.73 -7.28
N VAL A 8 -12.98 7.65 -8.07
CA VAL A 8 -11.53 7.89 -8.11
C VAL A 8 -11.04 8.34 -6.73
N ASP A 9 -11.75 9.24 -6.08
CA ASP A 9 -11.39 9.73 -4.75
C ASP A 9 -11.38 8.60 -3.73
N TYR A 10 -12.41 7.75 -3.77
CA TYR A 10 -12.50 6.59 -2.86
C TYR A 10 -11.34 5.61 -3.10
N MET A 11 -11.03 5.34 -4.37
CA MET A 11 -9.92 4.45 -4.71
C MET A 11 -8.58 5.03 -4.24
N ASN A 12 -8.42 6.35 -4.29
CA ASN A 12 -7.23 7.01 -3.77
C ASN A 12 -7.14 6.91 -2.24
N GLU A 13 -8.27 6.93 -1.54
CA GLU A 13 -8.27 6.68 -0.09
C GLU A 13 -7.81 5.25 0.22
N LEU A 14 -8.32 4.27 -0.53
CA LEU A 14 -7.92 2.88 -0.37
C LEU A 14 -6.44 2.70 -0.70
N LEU A 15 -5.98 3.32 -1.78
CA LEU A 15 -4.58 3.28 -2.18
C LEU A 15 -3.67 3.84 -1.08
N SER A 16 -4.05 4.98 -0.51
CA SER A 16 -3.29 5.60 0.57
C SER A 16 -3.16 4.65 1.77
N GLY A 17 -4.23 3.96 2.13
CA GLY A 17 -4.22 2.97 3.21
C GLY A 17 -3.31 1.78 2.90
N GLU A 18 -3.37 1.26 1.68
CA GLU A 18 -2.53 0.13 1.27
C GLU A 18 -1.05 0.51 1.26
N LEU A 19 -0.73 1.71 0.78
CA LEU A 19 0.65 2.18 0.77
C LEU A 19 1.18 2.42 2.17
N ALA A 20 0.35 2.95 3.07
CA ALA A 20 0.74 3.13 4.46
C ALA A 20 0.99 1.79 5.16
N ALA A 21 0.12 0.82 4.94
CA ALA A 21 0.29 -0.53 5.49
C ALA A 21 1.55 -1.19 4.94
N ARG A 22 1.80 -1.05 3.64
CA ARG A 22 3.01 -1.55 3.00
C ARG A 22 4.26 -0.97 3.65
N ASP A 23 4.28 0.33 3.85
CA ASP A 23 5.43 1.01 4.45
C ASP A 23 5.66 0.52 5.88
N GLN A 24 4.60 0.31 6.65
CA GLN A 24 4.70 -0.21 8.02
C GLN A 24 5.28 -1.63 8.03
N TYR A 25 4.77 -2.52 7.20
CA TYR A 25 5.31 -3.88 7.09
C TYR A 25 6.76 -3.86 6.64
N PHE A 26 7.10 -2.99 5.70
CA PHE A 26 8.46 -2.88 5.20
C PHE A 26 9.42 -2.49 6.33
N ILE A 27 9.10 -1.44 7.07
CA ILE A 27 9.95 -0.95 8.16
C ILE A 27 10.08 -2.02 9.25
N HIS A 28 8.96 -2.59 9.69
CA HIS A 28 8.97 -3.62 10.73
C HIS A 28 9.74 -4.86 10.32
N SER A 29 9.61 -5.30 9.06
CA SER A 29 10.34 -6.47 8.59
C SER A 29 11.85 -6.26 8.66
N ARG A 30 12.32 -5.06 8.33
CA ARG A 30 13.75 -4.74 8.36
C ARG A 30 14.27 -4.67 9.80
N LEU A 31 13.46 -4.14 10.72
CA LEU A 31 13.81 -4.16 12.14
C LEU A 31 13.97 -5.59 12.66
N TYR A 32 13.02 -6.46 12.35
CA TYR A 32 13.11 -7.86 12.79
C TYR A 32 14.29 -8.60 12.15
N SER A 33 14.58 -8.29 10.89
CA SER A 33 15.77 -8.86 10.23
C SER A 33 17.04 -8.45 10.96
N GLU A 34 17.15 -7.18 11.34
CA GLU A 34 18.32 -6.67 12.05
C GLU A 34 18.47 -7.32 13.43
N TRP A 35 17.35 -7.62 14.10
CA TRP A 35 17.35 -8.25 15.40
C TRP A 35 17.48 -9.78 15.36
N GLY A 36 17.60 -10.37 14.16
CA GLY A 36 17.78 -11.79 14.01
C GLY A 36 16.50 -12.63 14.04
N TYR A 37 15.33 -12.01 13.97
CA TYR A 37 14.05 -12.72 13.96
C TYR A 37 13.66 -13.08 12.53
N THR A 38 14.31 -14.09 11.99
CA THR A 38 14.18 -14.47 10.58
C THR A 38 12.74 -14.80 10.16
N LYS A 39 12.02 -15.58 10.97
CA LYS A 39 10.64 -15.96 10.63
C LYS A 39 9.70 -14.78 10.63
N LEU A 40 9.85 -13.87 11.59
CA LEU A 40 9.05 -12.64 11.63
C LEU A 40 9.37 -11.74 10.44
N PHE A 41 10.65 -11.63 10.11
CA PHE A 41 11.07 -10.91 8.90
C PHE A 41 10.37 -11.47 7.66
N GLU A 42 10.45 -12.77 7.45
CA GLU A 42 9.88 -13.41 6.27
C GLU A 42 8.38 -13.17 6.16
N ARG A 43 7.67 -13.30 7.28
CA ARG A 43 6.23 -13.11 7.32
C ARG A 43 5.84 -11.66 7.01
N LEU A 44 6.49 -10.70 7.63
CA LEU A 44 6.18 -9.29 7.41
C LEU A 44 6.60 -8.82 6.02
N ASN A 45 7.70 -9.36 5.52
CA ASN A 45 8.13 -9.08 4.15
C ASN A 45 7.10 -9.60 3.14
N HIS A 46 6.54 -10.77 3.38
CA HIS A 46 5.47 -11.32 2.54
C HIS A 46 4.23 -10.41 2.56
N GLU A 47 3.83 -9.95 3.75
CA GLU A 47 2.70 -9.02 3.86
C GLU A 47 2.98 -7.71 3.12
N MET A 48 4.20 -7.22 3.18
CA MET A 48 4.62 -6.03 2.44
C MET A 48 4.46 -6.23 0.93
N GLU A 49 4.86 -7.38 0.43
CA GLU A 49 4.72 -7.70 -0.99
C GLU A 49 3.25 -7.80 -1.41
N GLU A 50 2.39 -8.38 -0.56
CA GLU A 50 0.95 -8.44 -0.83
C GLU A 50 0.33 -7.04 -0.89
N GLU A 51 0.67 -6.18 0.06
CA GLU A 51 0.16 -4.80 0.06
C GLU A 51 0.65 -4.02 -1.15
N THR A 52 1.88 -4.31 -1.63
CA THR A 52 2.39 -3.70 -2.86
C THR A 52 1.54 -4.11 -4.06
N THR A 53 1.15 -5.38 -4.14
CA THR A 53 0.29 -5.89 -5.21
C THR A 53 -1.10 -5.24 -5.16
N HIS A 54 -1.67 -5.10 -3.95
CA HIS A 54 -2.97 -4.42 -3.79
C HIS A 54 -2.89 -2.96 -4.24
N ALA A 55 -1.82 -2.26 -3.85
CA ALA A 55 -1.62 -0.87 -4.26
C ALA A 55 -1.50 -0.76 -5.78
N GLU A 56 -0.78 -1.67 -6.41
CA GLU A 56 -0.64 -1.69 -7.87
C GLU A 56 -2.00 -1.85 -8.57
N ASP A 57 -2.86 -2.71 -8.04
CA ASP A 57 -4.20 -2.91 -8.58
C ASP A 57 -5.04 -1.61 -8.48
N PHE A 58 -4.97 -0.91 -7.35
CA PHE A 58 -5.69 0.35 -7.20
C PHE A 58 -5.15 1.41 -8.16
N ILE A 59 -3.84 1.49 -8.32
CA ILE A 59 -3.23 2.42 -9.28
C ILE A 59 -3.74 2.14 -10.69
N ARG A 60 -3.75 0.88 -11.09
CA ARG A 60 -4.21 0.48 -12.41
C ARG A 60 -5.67 0.88 -12.64
N ARG A 61 -6.53 0.63 -11.65
CA ARG A 61 -7.96 0.98 -11.76
C ARG A 61 -8.18 2.48 -11.83
N ILE A 62 -7.43 3.26 -11.03
CA ILE A 62 -7.52 4.72 -11.07
C ILE A 62 -7.15 5.23 -12.45
N LEU A 63 -6.08 4.71 -13.03
CA LEU A 63 -5.65 5.11 -14.38
C LEU A 63 -6.67 4.72 -15.42
N MET A 64 -7.29 3.54 -15.31
CA MET A 64 -8.34 3.12 -16.23
C MET A 64 -9.57 4.02 -16.21
N LEU A 65 -9.83 4.65 -15.06
CA LEU A 65 -10.94 5.60 -14.91
C LEU A 65 -10.56 7.02 -15.33
N GLY A 66 -9.35 7.22 -15.82
CA GLY A 66 -8.86 8.55 -16.23
C GLY A 66 -8.45 9.44 -15.07
N GLY A 67 -8.33 8.85 -13.87
CA GLY A 67 -7.89 9.59 -12.69
C GLY A 67 -6.38 9.61 -12.51
N THR A 68 -5.95 10.29 -11.48
CA THR A 68 -4.53 10.38 -11.12
C THR A 68 -4.31 9.76 -9.74
N PRO A 69 -3.42 8.75 -9.62
CA PRO A 69 -3.09 8.20 -8.32
C PRO A 69 -2.39 9.25 -7.44
N LYS A 70 -2.80 9.32 -6.18
CA LYS A 70 -2.21 10.25 -5.22
C LYS A 70 -1.03 9.60 -4.49
N MET A 71 -0.03 10.41 -4.16
CA MET A 71 1.14 9.93 -3.42
C MET A 71 1.00 10.02 -1.91
N ALA A 72 -0.06 10.67 -1.43
CA ALA A 72 -0.28 10.82 0.02
C ALA A 72 -0.49 9.47 0.69
N ARG A 73 0.06 9.32 1.89
CA ARG A 73 -0.09 8.12 2.73
C ARG A 73 -1.10 8.38 3.83
N ALA A 74 -1.85 7.35 4.21
CA ALA A 74 -2.67 7.41 5.41
C ALA A 74 -1.76 7.42 6.65
N GLU A 75 -2.21 8.07 7.73
CA GLU A 75 -1.48 8.03 8.99
C GLU A 75 -1.59 6.64 9.62
N LEU A 76 -0.47 6.14 10.13
CA LEU A 76 -0.43 4.88 10.87
C LEU A 76 0.30 5.11 12.19
N ASN A 77 -0.25 4.48 13.23
CA ASN A 77 0.42 4.44 14.54
C ASN A 77 1.36 3.23 14.54
N ILE A 78 2.63 3.51 14.58
CA ILE A 78 3.68 2.48 14.55
C ILE A 78 4.12 2.11 15.96
#